data_a4a0796e58229c6c62fba4b7f0fe74c6
#
_entry.id   a4a0796e58229c6c62fba4b7f0fe74c6
#
_cell.length_a   1.000
_cell.length_b   1.000
_cell.length_c   1.000
_cell.angle_alpha   90.00
_cell.angle_beta   90.00
_cell.angle_gamma   90.00
#
_symmetry.space_group_name_H-M   'P 1'
#
loop_
_entity.id
_entity.type
_entity.pdbx_description
1 polymer ?
#
loop_
_entity_poly.entity_id
_entity_poly.type
_entity_poly.pdbx_seq_one_letter_code
_entity_poly.pdbx_strand_id
1 'polypeptide(L)'
;MSIAPRDEPEASELLAIREESEALEAPEMVQPEGWASPRGYTNGAIASGKVVTLAGQVGWNPETCKFDSDEFAAQARQTFHNIVALLLAAGARPHDLVRLTWFIVDRSEYVAARKEVGAAYREIIGSHYPPMSVVFVSGLLEERARLEIEATAIIPLAADHSR
;
A
#
# COMPACT_ATOMS: atom_id res chain seq x y z
N MET A 1 -17.91 2.50 47.50
CA MET A 1 -16.63 2.95 46.92
C MET A 1 -16.92 3.25 45.45
N SER A 2 -17.15 4.54 45.14
CA SER A 2 -17.57 4.97 43.79
C SER A 2 -16.34 5.17 42.95
N ILE A 3 -16.28 4.49 41.82
CA ILE A 3 -15.22 4.66 40.79
C ILE A 3 -15.64 5.91 40.00
N ALA A 4 -14.81 6.96 40.04
CA ALA A 4 -15.00 8.13 39.20
C ALA A 4 -14.89 7.75 37.70
N PRO A 5 -15.69 8.35 36.81
CA PRO A 5 -15.55 8.14 35.40
C PRO A 5 -14.17 8.62 34.98
N ARG A 6 -13.47 7.82 34.14
CA ARG A 6 -12.25 8.28 33.46
C ARG A 6 -12.69 9.30 32.43
N ASP A 7 -12.10 10.49 32.46
CA ASP A 7 -12.26 11.47 31.40
C ASP A 7 -11.79 10.84 30.07
N GLU A 8 -12.70 10.74 29.14
CA GLU A 8 -12.32 10.36 27.76
C GLU A 8 -11.55 11.55 27.14
N PRO A 9 -10.41 11.27 26.46
CA PRO A 9 -9.63 12.34 25.85
C PRO A 9 -10.47 13.09 24.80
N GLU A 10 -10.33 14.40 24.75
CA GLU A 10 -11.02 15.23 23.77
C GLU A 10 -10.59 14.89 22.34
N ALA A 11 -11.50 15.05 21.37
CA ALA A 11 -11.25 14.73 19.96
C ALA A 11 -10.01 15.45 19.37
N SER A 12 -9.69 16.65 19.90
CA SER A 12 -8.48 17.42 19.58
C SER A 12 -7.19 16.77 20.08
N GLU A 13 -7.25 16.16 21.26
CA GLU A 13 -6.13 15.44 21.88
C GLU A 13 -5.86 14.13 21.16
N LEU A 14 -6.92 13.40 20.78
CA LEU A 14 -6.82 12.20 19.94
C LEU A 14 -6.28 12.51 18.54
N LEU A 15 -6.64 13.66 17.95
CA LEU A 15 -6.10 14.12 16.68
C LEU A 15 -4.62 14.48 16.79
N ALA A 16 -4.20 15.21 17.84
CA ALA A 16 -2.81 15.57 18.08
C ALA A 16 -1.92 14.35 18.35
N ILE A 17 -2.38 13.40 19.17
CA ILE A 17 -1.70 12.12 19.41
C ILE A 17 -1.58 11.32 18.12
N ARG A 18 -2.60 11.35 17.26
CA ARG A 18 -2.62 10.69 15.98
C ARG A 18 -1.65 11.32 14.97
N GLU A 19 -1.59 12.66 14.89
CA GLU A 19 -0.66 13.39 14.01
C GLU A 19 0.79 13.23 14.47
N GLU A 20 1.07 13.24 15.77
CA GLU A 20 2.40 13.02 16.34
C GLU A 20 2.87 11.57 16.17
N SER A 21 1.98 10.60 16.33
CA SER A 21 2.21 9.17 16.04
C SER A 21 2.45 8.94 14.54
N GLU A 22 1.68 9.58 13.67
CA GLU A 22 1.85 9.48 12.21
C GLU A 22 3.20 10.05 11.73
N ALA A 23 3.73 11.11 12.35
CA ALA A 23 5.00 11.74 11.99
C ALA A 23 6.24 10.94 12.45
N LEU A 24 6.12 10.18 13.54
CA LEU A 24 7.25 9.42 14.13
C LEU A 24 7.39 7.98 13.59
N GLU A 25 6.42 7.50 12.82
CA GLU A 25 6.25 6.08 12.53
C GLU A 25 6.19 5.74 11.04
N ALA A 26 6.11 6.73 10.16
CA ALA A 26 6.11 6.49 8.72
C ALA A 26 7.45 5.90 8.25
N PRO A 27 7.45 4.99 7.24
CA PRO A 27 8.68 4.49 6.65
C PRO A 27 9.57 5.62 6.14
N GLU A 28 10.85 5.62 6.57
CA GLU A 28 11.87 6.54 6.05
C GLU A 28 12.28 6.11 4.64
N MET A 29 12.18 7.03 3.68
CA MET A 29 12.57 6.75 2.30
C MET A 29 14.07 6.99 2.09
N VAL A 30 14.76 5.98 1.55
CA VAL A 30 16.21 5.99 1.34
C VAL A 30 16.52 6.45 -0.07
N GLN A 31 17.31 7.54 -0.16
CA GLN A 31 17.81 8.08 -1.42
C GLN A 31 19.30 8.42 -1.27
N PRO A 32 20.22 7.73 -1.98
CA PRO A 32 21.63 8.07 -1.96
C PRO A 32 21.88 9.47 -2.52
N GLU A 33 22.83 10.17 -1.92
CA GLU A 33 23.25 11.48 -2.42
C GLU A 33 23.77 11.39 -3.85
N GLY A 34 23.41 12.36 -4.68
CA GLY A 34 23.82 12.44 -6.09
C GLY A 34 23.04 11.55 -7.05
N TRP A 35 22.13 10.69 -6.56
CA TRP A 35 21.26 9.92 -7.45
C TRP A 35 20.12 10.79 -8.00
N ALA A 36 19.70 10.50 -9.24
CA ALA A 36 18.53 11.15 -9.82
C ALA A 36 17.26 10.84 -8.98
N SER A 37 16.43 11.85 -8.78
CA SER A 37 15.17 11.68 -8.04
C SER A 37 14.24 10.67 -8.73
N PRO A 38 13.77 9.62 -8.03
CA PRO A 38 12.84 8.66 -8.59
C PRO A 38 11.49 9.32 -8.90
N ARG A 39 10.75 8.75 -9.86
CA ARG A 39 9.43 9.24 -10.26
C ARG A 39 8.40 8.13 -10.16
N GLY A 40 7.49 8.24 -9.20
CA GLY A 40 6.43 7.27 -8.96
C GLY A 40 6.91 5.99 -8.27
N TYR A 41 8.09 6.01 -7.64
CA TYR A 41 8.65 4.95 -6.79
C TYR A 41 9.72 5.55 -5.87
N THR A 42 10.21 4.78 -4.91
CA THR A 42 11.34 5.11 -4.05
C THR A 42 12.42 4.03 -4.20
N ASN A 43 13.69 4.40 -3.99
CA ASN A 43 14.81 3.44 -4.13
C ASN A 43 14.90 2.46 -2.97
N GLY A 44 14.58 2.87 -1.76
CA GLY A 44 14.58 2.04 -0.57
C GLY A 44 13.72 2.63 0.53
N ALA A 45 13.42 1.84 1.55
CA ALA A 45 12.72 2.27 2.75
C ALA A 45 13.31 1.60 3.99
N ILE A 46 13.32 2.32 5.11
CA ILE A 46 13.62 1.80 6.44
C ILE A 46 12.35 1.94 7.27
N ALA A 47 11.97 0.88 7.96
CA ALA A 47 10.84 0.90 8.87
C ALA A 47 11.03 -0.10 10.01
N SER A 48 10.41 0.16 11.15
CA SER A 48 10.37 -0.74 12.29
C SER A 48 8.93 -0.99 12.72
N GLY A 49 8.58 -2.23 13.03
CA GLY A 49 7.23 -2.54 13.45
C GLY A 49 6.80 -3.98 13.15
N LYS A 50 5.47 -4.20 13.17
CA LYS A 50 4.85 -5.48 12.82
C LYS A 50 4.77 -5.62 11.31
N VAL A 51 5.40 -6.64 10.77
CA VAL A 51 5.38 -6.93 9.32
C VAL A 51 4.04 -7.50 8.91
N VAL A 52 3.48 -6.94 7.83
CA VAL A 52 2.31 -7.46 7.11
C VAL A 52 2.74 -7.82 5.70
N THR A 53 2.58 -9.08 5.31
CA THR A 53 2.84 -9.56 3.95
C THR A 53 1.53 -9.93 3.28
N LEU A 54 1.28 -9.40 2.10
CA LEU A 54 0.13 -9.75 1.28
C LEU A 54 0.58 -10.64 0.12
N ALA A 55 -0.16 -11.72 -0.10
CA ALA A 55 0.00 -12.54 -1.30
C ALA A 55 -0.31 -11.73 -2.56
N GLY A 56 0.07 -12.23 -3.72
CA GLY A 56 -0.25 -11.61 -4.99
C GLY A 56 -1.75 -11.34 -5.13
N GLN A 57 -2.09 -10.09 -5.44
CA GLN A 57 -3.45 -9.65 -5.69
C GLN A 57 -3.64 -9.37 -7.16
N VAL A 58 -4.72 -9.89 -7.73
CA VAL A 58 -5.14 -9.65 -9.11
C VAL A 58 -6.41 -8.78 -9.15
N GLY A 59 -6.77 -8.30 -10.33
CA GLY A 59 -7.89 -7.37 -10.53
C GLY A 59 -9.27 -8.03 -10.57
N TRP A 60 -9.52 -9.06 -9.80
CA TRP A 60 -10.83 -9.67 -9.67
C TRP A 60 -11.66 -9.10 -8.51
N ASN A 61 -12.96 -9.27 -8.56
CA ASN A 61 -13.85 -9.04 -7.43
C ASN A 61 -13.57 -10.14 -6.37
N PRO A 62 -13.16 -9.80 -5.12
CA PRO A 62 -12.72 -10.77 -4.12
C PRO A 62 -13.87 -11.65 -3.58
N GLU A 63 -15.14 -11.23 -3.71
CA GLU A 63 -16.30 -12.00 -3.25
C GLU A 63 -16.66 -13.13 -4.23
N THR A 64 -16.48 -12.88 -5.53
CA THR A 64 -16.90 -13.79 -6.59
C THR A 64 -15.76 -14.49 -7.30
N CYS A 65 -14.51 -14.04 -7.09
CA CYS A 65 -13.30 -14.45 -7.81
C CYS A 65 -13.45 -14.30 -9.34
N LYS A 66 -14.16 -13.24 -9.79
CA LYS A 66 -14.39 -12.97 -11.21
C LYS A 66 -13.82 -11.63 -11.61
N PHE A 67 -13.31 -11.56 -12.83
CA PHE A 67 -12.85 -10.31 -13.44
C PHE A 67 -14.04 -9.60 -14.09
N ASP A 68 -14.30 -8.36 -13.68
CA ASP A 68 -15.37 -7.51 -14.23
C ASP A 68 -14.92 -6.86 -15.56
N SER A 69 -13.60 -6.80 -15.80
CA SER A 69 -13.01 -6.19 -17.00
C SER A 69 -11.74 -6.92 -17.44
N ASP A 70 -11.46 -6.91 -18.73
CA ASP A 70 -10.19 -7.33 -19.32
C ASP A 70 -9.23 -6.16 -19.56
N GLU A 71 -9.66 -4.91 -19.28
CA GLU A 71 -8.85 -3.71 -19.44
C GLU A 71 -7.79 -3.60 -18.33
N PHE A 72 -6.53 -3.35 -18.72
CA PHE A 72 -5.41 -3.28 -17.79
C PHE A 72 -5.62 -2.28 -16.66
N ALA A 73 -6.05 -1.05 -16.99
CA ALA A 73 -6.25 0.00 -15.99
C ALA A 73 -7.39 -0.32 -15.00
N ALA A 74 -8.46 -0.96 -15.48
CA ALA A 74 -9.57 -1.40 -14.64
C ALA A 74 -9.13 -2.50 -13.67
N GLN A 75 -8.37 -3.49 -14.16
CA GLN A 75 -7.82 -4.53 -13.29
C GLN A 75 -6.82 -3.96 -12.28
N ALA A 76 -5.95 -3.03 -12.68
CA ALA A 76 -5.02 -2.36 -11.76
C ALA A 76 -5.77 -1.62 -10.65
N ARG A 77 -6.83 -0.89 -10.99
CA ARG A 77 -7.69 -0.21 -10.02
C ARG A 77 -8.28 -1.19 -9.00
N GLN A 78 -8.85 -2.29 -9.49
CA GLN A 78 -9.42 -3.32 -8.60
C GLN A 78 -8.35 -3.96 -7.72
N THR A 79 -7.15 -4.24 -8.27
CA THR A 79 -6.02 -4.75 -7.49
C THR A 79 -5.64 -3.81 -6.35
N PHE A 80 -5.61 -2.49 -6.57
CA PHE A 80 -5.34 -1.52 -5.50
C PHE A 80 -6.41 -1.54 -4.42
N HIS A 81 -7.69 -1.64 -4.78
CA HIS A 81 -8.77 -1.80 -3.81
C HIS A 81 -8.60 -3.07 -2.97
N ASN A 82 -8.25 -4.20 -3.60
CA ASN A 82 -8.03 -5.46 -2.90
C ASN A 82 -6.86 -5.34 -1.90
N ILE A 83 -5.74 -4.72 -2.32
CA ILE A 83 -4.58 -4.46 -1.44
C ILE A 83 -5.00 -3.58 -0.26
N VAL A 84 -5.71 -2.48 -0.49
CA VAL A 84 -6.14 -1.58 0.60
C VAL A 84 -7.10 -2.29 1.56
N ALA A 85 -8.03 -3.09 1.05
CA ALA A 85 -8.93 -3.87 1.90
C ALA A 85 -8.18 -4.84 2.82
N LEU A 86 -7.16 -5.53 2.30
CA LEU A 86 -6.31 -6.43 3.07
C LEU A 86 -5.45 -5.70 4.10
N LEU A 87 -4.87 -4.55 3.73
CA LEU A 87 -4.13 -3.70 4.66
C LEU A 87 -5.01 -3.29 5.83
N LEU A 88 -6.21 -2.75 5.56
CA LEU A 88 -7.16 -2.34 6.59
C LEU A 88 -7.59 -3.49 7.48
N ALA A 89 -7.84 -4.68 6.92
CA ALA A 89 -8.16 -5.87 7.69
C ALA A 89 -7.01 -6.32 8.62
N ALA A 90 -5.75 -6.04 8.23
CA ALA A 90 -4.57 -6.28 9.05
C ALA A 90 -4.29 -5.16 10.08
N GLY A 91 -5.05 -4.06 10.06
CA GLY A 91 -4.81 -2.86 10.87
C GLY A 91 -3.70 -1.96 10.31
N ALA A 92 -3.32 -2.16 9.05
CA ALA A 92 -2.36 -1.32 8.33
C ALA A 92 -3.07 -0.31 7.43
N ARG A 93 -2.33 0.68 6.96
CA ARG A 93 -2.80 1.74 6.07
C ARG A 93 -1.92 1.78 4.80
N PRO A 94 -2.36 2.39 3.70
CA PRO A 94 -1.55 2.49 2.49
C PRO A 94 -0.16 3.11 2.70
N HIS A 95 -0.01 4.07 3.61
CA HIS A 95 1.30 4.68 3.90
C HIS A 95 2.24 3.82 4.75
N ASP A 96 1.77 2.71 5.29
CA ASP A 96 2.60 1.71 5.96
C ASP A 96 3.28 0.75 4.95
N LEU A 97 2.94 0.86 3.64
CA LEU A 97 3.57 0.07 2.59
C LEU A 97 5.07 0.38 2.49
N VAL A 98 5.88 -0.67 2.50
CA VAL A 98 7.35 -0.59 2.35
C VAL A 98 7.84 -1.29 1.10
N ARG A 99 7.00 -2.04 0.40
CA ARG A 99 7.35 -2.69 -0.86
C ARG A 99 6.11 -3.05 -1.68
N LEU A 100 6.22 -2.89 -3.01
CA LEU A 100 5.33 -3.48 -4.00
C LEU A 100 6.15 -4.21 -5.06
N THR A 101 5.70 -5.41 -5.46
CA THR A 101 6.24 -6.12 -6.62
C THR A 101 5.11 -6.38 -7.60
N TRP A 102 5.27 -5.88 -8.82
CA TRP A 102 4.27 -6.00 -9.88
C TRP A 102 4.73 -7.03 -10.89
N PHE A 103 3.90 -8.02 -11.13
CA PHE A 103 4.05 -8.99 -12.19
C PHE A 103 3.04 -8.65 -13.28
N ILE A 104 3.51 -8.43 -14.51
CA ILE A 104 2.71 -7.93 -15.62
C ILE A 104 2.91 -8.83 -16.83
N VAL A 105 1.81 -9.26 -17.46
CA VAL A 105 1.85 -10.17 -18.60
C VAL A 105 2.24 -9.43 -19.87
N ASP A 106 1.64 -8.28 -20.15
CA ASP A 106 1.89 -7.52 -21.38
C ASP A 106 2.46 -6.13 -21.11
N ARG A 107 3.69 -5.91 -21.61
CA ARG A 107 4.38 -4.62 -21.48
C ARG A 107 3.68 -3.50 -22.24
N SER A 108 3.08 -3.78 -23.39
CA SER A 108 2.43 -2.77 -24.23
C SER A 108 1.15 -2.27 -23.61
N GLU A 109 0.33 -3.15 -23.03
CA GLU A 109 -0.87 -2.77 -22.25
C GLU A 109 -0.51 -1.88 -21.06
N TYR A 110 0.51 -2.27 -20.28
CA TYR A 110 1.00 -1.47 -19.17
C TYR A 110 1.44 -0.07 -19.58
N VAL A 111 2.28 0.02 -20.64
CA VAL A 111 2.81 1.31 -21.13
C VAL A 111 1.68 2.21 -21.62
N ALA A 112 0.70 1.66 -22.33
CA ALA A 112 -0.47 2.39 -22.81
C ALA A 112 -1.33 2.92 -21.66
N ALA A 113 -1.55 2.10 -20.61
CA ALA A 113 -2.41 2.42 -19.48
C ALA A 113 -1.72 3.24 -18.36
N ARG A 114 -0.40 3.54 -18.44
CA ARG A 114 0.37 4.14 -17.34
C ARG A 114 -0.24 5.39 -16.71
N LYS A 115 -0.85 6.27 -17.52
CA LYS A 115 -1.47 7.50 -17.04
C LYS A 115 -2.70 7.21 -16.17
N GLU A 116 -3.53 6.28 -16.60
CA GLU A 116 -4.75 5.87 -15.90
C GLU A 116 -4.42 5.08 -14.63
N VAL A 117 -3.45 4.16 -14.72
CA VAL A 117 -2.92 3.41 -13.56
C VAL A 117 -2.36 4.37 -12.52
N GLY A 118 -1.57 5.37 -12.93
CA GLY A 118 -1.03 6.37 -12.02
C GLY A 118 -2.10 7.26 -11.37
N ALA A 119 -3.20 7.54 -12.08
CA ALA A 119 -4.35 8.25 -11.52
C ALA A 119 -5.08 7.38 -10.48
N ALA A 120 -5.37 6.11 -10.80
CA ALA A 120 -5.98 5.15 -9.90
C ALA A 120 -5.12 4.91 -8.64
N TYR A 121 -3.79 4.81 -8.81
CA TYR A 121 -2.87 4.67 -7.69
C TYR A 121 -3.00 5.85 -6.71
N ARG A 122 -2.92 7.09 -7.21
CA ARG A 122 -3.03 8.30 -6.36
C ARG A 122 -4.39 8.41 -5.67
N GLU A 123 -5.44 7.99 -6.33
CA GLU A 123 -6.81 8.04 -5.78
C GLU A 123 -6.99 7.03 -4.63
N ILE A 124 -6.45 5.80 -4.77
CA ILE A 124 -6.73 4.69 -3.87
C ILE A 124 -5.63 4.50 -2.82
N ILE A 125 -4.36 4.52 -3.23
CA ILE A 125 -3.19 4.35 -2.35
C ILE A 125 -2.74 5.71 -1.79
N GLY A 126 -2.86 6.78 -2.57
CA GLY A 126 -2.44 8.13 -2.19
C GLY A 126 -1.09 8.53 -2.80
N SER A 127 -0.44 9.51 -2.15
CA SER A 127 0.85 10.06 -2.60
C SER A 127 2.07 9.32 -2.04
N HIS A 128 1.86 8.23 -1.32
CA HIS A 128 2.92 7.38 -0.80
C HIS A 128 3.41 6.42 -1.88
N TYR A 129 4.71 6.46 -2.19
CA TYR A 129 5.34 5.63 -3.21
C TYR A 129 6.46 4.80 -2.59
N PRO A 130 6.18 3.58 -2.09
CA PRO A 130 7.20 2.71 -1.54
C PRO A 130 8.19 2.24 -2.61
N PRO A 131 9.30 1.62 -2.22
CA PRO A 131 10.13 0.86 -3.14
C PRO A 131 9.27 -0.13 -3.92
N MET A 132 9.40 -0.12 -5.26
CA MET A 132 8.64 -1.03 -6.10
C MET A 132 9.43 -1.54 -7.29
N SER A 133 9.12 -2.78 -7.69
CA SER A 133 9.66 -3.41 -8.89
C SER A 133 8.53 -3.76 -9.83
N VAL A 134 8.75 -3.57 -11.13
CA VAL A 134 7.85 -4.01 -12.19
C VAL A 134 8.56 -5.07 -13.00
N VAL A 135 8.00 -6.27 -13.07
CA VAL A 135 8.56 -7.44 -13.74
C VAL A 135 7.58 -7.92 -14.80
N PHE A 136 8.06 -8.18 -16.00
CA PHE A 136 7.24 -8.79 -17.04
C PHE A 136 7.44 -10.30 -17.02
N VAL A 137 6.31 -11.02 -16.99
CA VAL A 137 6.25 -12.49 -16.86
C VAL A 137 5.54 -13.12 -18.05
N SER A 138 5.78 -14.41 -18.28
CA SER A 138 5.17 -15.15 -19.39
C SER A 138 3.68 -15.46 -19.19
N GLY A 139 3.18 -15.36 -17.97
CA GLY A 139 1.79 -15.60 -17.58
C GLY A 139 1.61 -15.55 -16.09
N LEU A 140 0.37 -15.45 -15.65
CA LEU A 140 -0.06 -15.52 -14.26
C LEU A 140 -0.92 -16.77 -14.07
N LEU A 141 -1.17 -17.17 -12.81
CA LEU A 141 -2.00 -18.33 -12.51
C LEU A 141 -3.42 -18.17 -13.06
N GLU A 142 -3.99 -16.98 -12.90
CA GLU A 142 -5.31 -16.65 -13.43
C GLU A 142 -5.16 -16.16 -14.88
N GLU A 143 -5.68 -16.91 -15.84
CA GLU A 143 -5.53 -16.63 -17.28
C GLU A 143 -6.02 -15.25 -17.72
N ARG A 144 -7.05 -14.71 -17.06
CA ARG A 144 -7.59 -13.38 -17.34
C ARG A 144 -6.85 -12.25 -16.63
N ALA A 145 -5.96 -12.55 -15.68
CA ALA A 145 -5.21 -11.54 -14.98
C ALA A 145 -4.21 -10.86 -15.93
N ARG A 146 -4.21 -9.52 -15.95
CA ARG A 146 -3.24 -8.70 -16.69
C ARG A 146 -2.04 -8.32 -15.84
N LEU A 147 -2.25 -8.29 -14.53
CA LEU A 147 -1.22 -8.00 -13.54
C LEU A 147 -1.54 -8.72 -12.22
N GLU A 148 -0.49 -8.91 -11.45
CA GLU A 148 -0.54 -9.35 -10.06
C GLU A 148 0.42 -8.48 -9.25
N ILE A 149 0.03 -8.09 -8.03
CA ILE A 149 0.86 -7.24 -7.17
C ILE A 149 0.96 -7.86 -5.78
N GLU A 150 2.21 -8.13 -5.36
CA GLU A 150 2.56 -8.44 -3.98
C GLU A 150 2.83 -7.16 -3.21
N ALA A 151 2.50 -7.14 -1.92
CA ALA A 151 2.74 -6.00 -1.06
C ALA A 151 3.30 -6.41 0.29
N THR A 152 4.15 -5.55 0.85
CA THR A 152 4.62 -5.62 2.23
C THR A 152 4.40 -4.28 2.91
N ALA A 153 3.84 -4.31 4.11
CA ALA A 153 3.68 -3.14 4.96
C ALA A 153 4.31 -3.39 6.34
N ILE A 154 4.64 -2.30 7.03
CA ILE A 154 5.13 -2.32 8.41
C ILE A 154 4.19 -1.44 9.24
N ILE A 155 3.42 -2.08 10.14
CA ILE A 155 2.62 -1.35 11.13
C ILE A 155 3.58 -0.89 12.23
N PRO A 156 3.70 0.42 12.46
CA PRO A 156 4.53 0.93 13.54
C PRO A 156 4.10 0.38 14.89
N LEU A 157 5.05 0.11 15.77
CA LEU A 157 4.75 -0.23 17.16
C LEU A 157 4.56 1.07 17.93
N ALA A 158 3.47 1.19 18.68
CA ALA A 158 3.29 2.32 19.58
C ALA A 158 4.52 2.44 20.49
N ALA A 159 5.04 3.65 20.64
CA ALA A 159 6.16 3.89 21.55
C ALA A 159 5.74 3.46 22.97
N ASP A 160 6.51 2.55 23.56
CA ASP A 160 6.27 2.13 24.95
C ASP A 160 6.64 3.30 25.88
N HIS A 161 5.64 4.06 26.32
CA HIS A 161 5.79 5.18 27.25
C HIS A 161 5.89 4.71 28.71
N SER A 162 6.15 3.41 28.95
CA SER A 162 6.36 2.87 30.28
C SER A 162 7.84 2.92 30.69
N ARG A 163 8.34 4.12 31.06
CA ARG A 163 9.51 4.30 31.93
C ARG A 163 9.27 5.42 32.93
#